data_a441b281e4f958ad1c259990adf30801
#
_entry.id   a441b281e4f958ad1c259990adf30801
#
_cell.length_a   1.000
_cell.length_b   1.000
_cell.length_c   1.000
_cell.angle_alpha   90.00
_cell.angle_beta   90.00
_cell.angle_gamma   90.00
#
_symmetry.space_group_name_H-M   'P 1'
#
loop_
_entity.id
_entity.type
_entity.pdbx_description
1 polymer ?
#
loop_
_entity_poly.entity_id
_entity_poly.type
_entity_poly.pdbx_seq_one_letter_code
_entity_poly.pdbx_strand_id
1 'polypeptide(L)'
;MAGTVIEYLKKYGDIPFCEKPLNDVDSLALCQLSYLKFDGMVSDVRHNGPSVTLQEIAKRPDVEQLFGDVRFEKENRALFEGLLSGRRFRNMKLNCYINLVEKEWETQFSAITFILDDGTLFLAFRGTDETIVGWKEDFNMAFLNPVPGQEYSVKYVNMVTGWLHQPFYIGGHSKGGNLAVYSAMKCAPFVRKRIQKIYSLDGPGFRPEVLKECHYNAIEDKVVKLLPHSSMIGMIFERDIHYRVVESKNHGLLQHDPFSWLVKDDHFVDVGDIYESQKIMNEALNEWILSLNEEQVRTFVDTLYQVISASQADDLITFTADWKKSMNAVVTALKEVDDQTAEMLRGIIRSLFEIARCKVKEELIATKKTRHRFKNTKRAGKAEEVRPDPAASPDATVTQGSAARHAPKLRGNHRQGRPGRS
;
A
#
# COMPACT_ATOMS: atom_id res chain seq x y z
N MET A 1 17.76 -10.13 -12.60
CA MET A 1 16.63 -9.36 -13.16
C MET A 1 15.56 -9.29 -12.10
N ALA A 2 14.84 -8.19 -11.97
CA ALA A 2 13.69 -8.10 -11.08
C ALA A 2 12.54 -8.96 -11.66
N GLY A 3 11.83 -9.68 -10.79
CA GLY A 3 10.65 -10.45 -11.09
C GLY A 3 9.44 -9.86 -10.38
N THR A 4 8.42 -10.68 -10.13
CA THR A 4 7.24 -10.34 -9.32
C THR A 4 7.12 -11.30 -8.14
N VAL A 5 6.03 -11.22 -7.39
CA VAL A 5 5.75 -12.17 -6.31
C VAL A 5 5.79 -13.63 -6.80
N ILE A 6 5.44 -13.90 -8.06
CA ILE A 6 5.47 -15.26 -8.63
C ILE A 6 6.91 -15.78 -8.76
N GLU A 7 7.84 -14.94 -9.25
CA GLU A 7 9.26 -15.30 -9.34
C GLU A 7 9.90 -15.42 -7.95
N TYR A 8 9.46 -14.59 -6.99
CA TYR A 8 9.88 -14.70 -5.60
C TYR A 8 9.52 -16.07 -5.01
N LEU A 9 8.28 -16.54 -5.20
CA LEU A 9 7.83 -17.84 -4.70
C LEU A 9 8.65 -18.99 -5.29
N LYS A 10 9.00 -18.95 -6.57
CA LYS A 10 9.86 -19.96 -7.21
C LYS A 10 11.26 -20.00 -6.59
N LYS A 11 11.79 -18.85 -6.14
CA LYS A 11 13.15 -18.75 -5.60
C LYS A 11 13.23 -19.05 -4.10
N TYR A 12 12.26 -18.55 -3.33
CA TYR A 12 12.29 -18.59 -1.86
C TYR A 12 11.19 -19.45 -1.23
N GLY A 13 10.28 -19.99 -2.01
CA GLY A 13 9.15 -20.79 -1.53
C GLY A 13 9.55 -22.07 -0.80
N ASP A 14 10.81 -22.50 -0.89
CA ASP A 14 11.30 -23.69 -0.20
C ASP A 14 11.98 -23.42 1.16
N ILE A 15 12.14 -22.13 1.53
CA ILE A 15 12.76 -21.73 2.78
C ILE A 15 11.66 -21.50 3.83
N PRO A 16 11.56 -22.33 4.90
CA PRO A 16 10.53 -22.21 5.93
C PRO A 16 10.60 -20.87 6.69
N PHE A 17 9.51 -20.46 7.33
CA PHE A 17 9.48 -19.22 8.12
C PHE A 17 10.37 -19.27 9.35
N CYS A 18 10.62 -20.47 9.92
CA CYS A 18 11.56 -20.64 11.03
C CYS A 18 13.03 -20.39 10.64
N GLU A 19 13.40 -20.56 9.35
CA GLU A 19 14.73 -20.25 8.82
C GLU A 19 14.80 -18.81 8.27
N LYS A 20 13.75 -18.33 7.66
CA LYS A 20 13.63 -16.98 7.11
C LYS A 20 12.29 -16.37 7.55
N PRO A 21 12.28 -15.46 8.52
CA PRO A 21 11.05 -14.83 9.01
C PRO A 21 10.23 -14.18 7.90
N LEU A 22 8.95 -13.97 8.16
CA LEU A 22 8.01 -13.30 7.23
C LEU A 22 8.55 -11.93 6.81
N ASN A 23 8.54 -11.68 5.50
CA ASN A 23 8.96 -10.42 4.90
C ASN A 23 7.79 -9.72 4.16
N ASP A 24 8.08 -8.56 3.58
CA ASP A 24 7.07 -7.73 2.92
C ASP A 24 6.49 -8.41 1.66
N VAL A 25 7.27 -9.23 0.94
CA VAL A 25 6.80 -9.96 -0.25
C VAL A 25 5.90 -11.13 0.13
N ASP A 26 6.23 -11.83 1.23
CA ASP A 26 5.35 -12.84 1.81
C ASP A 26 4.00 -12.24 2.21
N SER A 27 4.02 -11.03 2.81
CA SER A 27 2.80 -10.35 3.21
C SER A 27 1.89 -10.06 2.01
N LEU A 28 2.48 -9.66 0.86
CA LEU A 28 1.73 -9.49 -0.38
C LEU A 28 1.13 -10.81 -0.86
N ALA A 29 1.91 -11.90 -0.86
CA ALA A 29 1.43 -13.21 -1.27
C ALA A 29 0.23 -13.67 -0.42
N LEU A 30 0.30 -13.48 0.90
CA LEU A 30 -0.79 -13.84 1.82
C LEU A 30 -2.01 -12.91 1.68
N CYS A 31 -1.79 -11.60 1.48
CA CYS A 31 -2.88 -10.66 1.20
C CYS A 31 -3.59 -11.01 -0.11
N GLN A 32 -2.86 -11.42 -1.16
CA GLN A 32 -3.46 -11.83 -2.42
C GLN A 32 -4.16 -13.19 -2.30
N LEU A 33 -3.62 -14.13 -1.55
CA LEU A 33 -4.28 -15.41 -1.27
C LEU A 33 -5.66 -15.20 -0.60
N SER A 34 -5.85 -14.15 0.18
CA SER A 34 -7.14 -13.84 0.83
C SER A 34 -8.26 -13.46 -0.15
N TYR A 35 -7.95 -13.19 -1.42
CA TYR A 35 -8.97 -12.93 -2.45
C TYR A 35 -9.67 -14.19 -2.95
N LEU A 36 -9.07 -15.37 -2.73
CA LEU A 36 -9.68 -16.65 -3.11
C LEU A 36 -10.90 -16.97 -2.23
N LYS A 37 -11.85 -17.71 -2.80
CA LYS A 37 -13.11 -18.06 -2.14
C LYS A 37 -12.97 -19.37 -1.38
N PHE A 38 -12.76 -19.30 -0.08
CA PHE A 38 -12.60 -20.46 0.81
C PHE A 38 -13.90 -20.94 1.45
N ASP A 39 -15.05 -20.51 0.93
CA ASP A 39 -16.36 -20.88 1.44
C ASP A 39 -16.53 -22.41 1.45
N GLY A 40 -16.91 -22.97 2.60
CA GLY A 40 -17.04 -24.43 2.78
C GLY A 40 -15.74 -25.24 2.82
N MET A 41 -14.57 -24.59 2.60
CA MET A 41 -13.25 -25.25 2.63
C MET A 41 -12.45 -24.96 3.89
N VAL A 42 -12.64 -23.78 4.47
CA VAL A 42 -11.97 -23.33 5.70
C VAL A 42 -13.02 -23.06 6.77
N SER A 43 -12.72 -23.41 8.03
CA SER A 43 -13.62 -23.20 9.15
C SER A 43 -13.97 -21.72 9.34
N ASP A 44 -15.25 -21.45 9.50
CA ASP A 44 -15.77 -20.10 9.76
C ASP A 44 -15.27 -19.57 11.10
N VAL A 45 -14.96 -18.29 11.15
CA VAL A 45 -14.45 -17.60 12.34
C VAL A 45 -15.39 -17.71 13.55
N ARG A 46 -16.68 -17.92 13.34
CA ARG A 46 -17.69 -18.04 14.39
C ARG A 46 -17.71 -19.40 15.10
N HIS A 47 -17.06 -20.43 14.55
CA HIS A 47 -17.22 -21.81 15.01
C HIS A 47 -15.97 -22.46 15.60
N ASN A 48 -14.80 -21.78 15.60
CA ASN A 48 -13.54 -22.34 16.10
C ASN A 48 -13.30 -23.81 15.66
N GLY A 49 -13.50 -24.07 14.37
CA GLY A 49 -13.34 -25.41 13.79
C GLY A 49 -11.89 -25.78 13.54
N PRO A 50 -11.63 -26.99 13.02
CA PRO A 50 -10.28 -27.44 12.71
C PRO A 50 -9.63 -26.61 11.59
N SER A 51 -8.34 -26.40 11.70
CA SER A 51 -7.53 -25.81 10.63
C SER A 51 -7.31 -26.81 9.51
N VAL A 52 -7.21 -26.35 8.28
CA VAL A 52 -6.88 -27.12 7.07
C VAL A 52 -5.60 -26.55 6.45
N THR A 53 -4.74 -27.40 5.90
CA THR A 53 -3.54 -26.94 5.20
C THR A 53 -3.84 -26.53 3.76
N LEU A 54 -3.01 -25.63 3.20
CA LEU A 54 -3.13 -25.22 1.80
C LEU A 54 -3.05 -26.44 0.85
N GLN A 55 -2.20 -27.42 1.18
CA GLN A 55 -2.07 -28.65 0.41
C GLN A 55 -3.33 -29.55 0.48
N GLU A 56 -4.02 -29.59 1.61
CA GLU A 56 -5.28 -30.33 1.74
C GLU A 56 -6.37 -29.66 0.91
N ILE A 57 -6.44 -28.33 0.91
CA ILE A 57 -7.38 -27.58 0.06
C ILE A 57 -7.11 -27.89 -1.43
N ALA A 58 -5.85 -27.88 -1.85
CA ALA A 58 -5.47 -28.17 -3.24
C ALA A 58 -5.86 -29.57 -3.74
N LYS A 59 -6.09 -30.52 -2.83
CA LYS A 59 -6.50 -31.90 -3.17
C LYS A 59 -8.02 -32.09 -3.19
N ARG A 60 -8.78 -31.07 -2.87
CA ARG A 60 -10.25 -31.16 -2.84
C ARG A 60 -10.81 -31.24 -4.27
N PRO A 61 -11.89 -32.00 -4.49
CA PRO A 61 -12.53 -32.09 -5.79
C PRO A 61 -13.19 -30.77 -6.23
N ASP A 62 -13.51 -29.90 -5.28
CA ASP A 62 -14.13 -28.60 -5.47
C ASP A 62 -13.15 -27.41 -5.46
N VAL A 63 -11.83 -27.67 -5.58
CA VAL A 63 -10.76 -26.64 -5.52
C VAL A 63 -10.94 -25.53 -6.56
N GLU A 64 -11.54 -25.81 -7.69
CA GLU A 64 -11.82 -24.83 -8.75
C GLU A 64 -12.75 -23.69 -8.29
N GLN A 65 -13.56 -23.92 -7.25
CA GLN A 65 -14.45 -22.90 -6.68
C GLN A 65 -13.66 -21.74 -6.04
N LEU A 66 -12.40 -21.96 -5.65
CA LEU A 66 -11.52 -20.91 -5.14
C LEU A 66 -11.40 -19.72 -6.10
N PHE A 67 -11.47 -19.99 -7.40
CA PHE A 67 -11.16 -19.04 -8.47
C PHE A 67 -12.41 -18.46 -9.14
N GLY A 68 -13.60 -18.82 -8.67
CA GLY A 68 -14.86 -18.32 -9.22
C GLY A 68 -15.02 -16.81 -8.97
N ASP A 69 -15.23 -15.99 -10.02
CA ASP A 69 -15.40 -14.53 -9.97
C ASP A 69 -14.29 -13.83 -9.15
N VAL A 70 -13.04 -14.24 -9.35
CA VAL A 70 -11.88 -13.63 -8.71
C VAL A 70 -11.13 -12.78 -9.73
N ARG A 71 -10.90 -11.52 -9.38
CA ARG A 71 -10.09 -10.61 -10.20
C ARG A 71 -8.68 -11.17 -10.40
N PHE A 72 -8.11 -11.00 -11.60
CA PHE A 72 -6.80 -11.55 -11.95
C PHE A 72 -6.73 -13.09 -11.77
N GLU A 73 -7.74 -13.80 -12.24
CA GLU A 73 -7.83 -15.27 -12.06
C GLU A 73 -6.54 -15.99 -12.43
N LYS A 74 -5.94 -15.65 -13.58
CA LYS A 74 -4.72 -16.28 -14.08
C LYS A 74 -3.54 -16.08 -13.12
N GLU A 75 -3.36 -14.87 -12.61
CA GLU A 75 -2.30 -14.50 -11.67
C GLU A 75 -2.54 -15.14 -10.31
N ASN A 76 -3.78 -15.19 -9.84
CA ASN A 76 -4.17 -15.87 -8.61
C ASN A 76 -3.96 -17.39 -8.69
N ARG A 77 -4.21 -18.03 -9.83
CA ARG A 77 -3.86 -19.44 -10.06
C ARG A 77 -2.35 -19.66 -9.99
N ALA A 78 -1.57 -18.81 -10.66
CA ALA A 78 -0.11 -18.90 -10.62
C ALA A 78 0.44 -18.65 -9.20
N LEU A 79 -0.18 -17.75 -8.43
CA LEU A 79 0.14 -17.51 -7.01
C LEU A 79 -0.13 -18.77 -6.18
N PHE A 80 -1.32 -19.35 -6.30
CA PHE A 80 -1.72 -20.54 -5.56
C PHE A 80 -0.79 -21.74 -5.85
N GLU A 81 -0.47 -21.98 -7.12
CA GLU A 81 0.49 -23.00 -7.54
C GLU A 81 1.90 -22.72 -6.98
N GLY A 82 2.32 -21.45 -7.03
CA GLY A 82 3.62 -21.01 -6.45
C GLY A 82 3.71 -21.26 -4.95
N LEU A 83 2.64 -20.97 -4.20
CA LEU A 83 2.55 -21.23 -2.76
C LEU A 83 2.58 -22.73 -2.42
N LEU A 84 2.00 -23.57 -3.28
CA LEU A 84 2.01 -25.03 -3.12
C LEU A 84 3.35 -25.66 -3.47
N SER A 85 4.16 -25.06 -4.33
CA SER A 85 5.37 -25.66 -4.88
C SER A 85 6.47 -25.85 -3.83
N GLY A 86 6.53 -24.97 -2.82
CA GLY A 86 7.58 -24.97 -1.81
C GLY A 86 7.10 -25.31 -0.40
N ARG A 87 8.06 -25.61 0.51
CA ARG A 87 7.77 -25.96 1.91
C ARG A 87 7.25 -24.77 2.73
N ARG A 88 7.59 -23.55 2.36
CA ARG A 88 7.27 -22.32 3.08
C ARG A 88 5.77 -22.12 3.31
N PHE A 89 4.94 -22.40 2.30
CA PHE A 89 3.50 -22.15 2.37
C PHE A 89 2.65 -23.41 2.28
N ARG A 90 3.14 -24.47 1.64
CA ARG A 90 2.36 -25.68 1.34
C ARG A 90 1.66 -26.27 2.56
N ASN A 91 2.34 -26.31 3.71
CA ASN A 91 1.82 -26.87 4.95
C ASN A 91 1.25 -25.79 5.90
N MET A 92 1.21 -24.54 5.46
CA MET A 92 0.55 -23.45 6.19
C MET A 92 -0.90 -23.81 6.42
N LYS A 93 -1.37 -23.61 7.66
CA LYS A 93 -2.77 -23.91 8.03
C LYS A 93 -3.64 -22.67 7.85
N LEU A 94 -4.85 -22.89 7.38
CA LEU A 94 -5.87 -21.87 7.19
C LEU A 94 -7.00 -22.10 8.18
N ASN A 95 -7.54 -21.02 8.77
CA ASN A 95 -8.66 -21.06 9.70
C ASN A 95 -9.39 -19.72 9.75
N CYS A 96 -10.45 -19.66 10.49
CA CYS A 96 -11.18 -18.43 10.80
C CYS A 96 -11.59 -17.64 9.56
N TYR A 97 -12.03 -18.31 8.50
CA TYR A 97 -12.50 -17.64 7.29
C TYR A 97 -13.86 -16.99 7.52
N ILE A 98 -14.07 -15.84 6.93
CA ILE A 98 -15.36 -15.16 6.85
C ILE A 98 -15.49 -14.46 5.50
N ASN A 99 -16.67 -14.53 4.90
CA ASN A 99 -17.04 -13.84 3.67
C ASN A 99 -18.48 -13.35 3.81
N LEU A 100 -18.65 -12.04 3.97
CA LEU A 100 -19.92 -11.38 4.15
C LEU A 100 -20.17 -10.40 3.02
N VAL A 101 -21.31 -10.53 2.37
CA VAL A 101 -21.82 -9.56 1.39
C VAL A 101 -23.24 -9.23 1.77
N GLU A 102 -23.46 -8.06 2.35
CA GLU A 102 -24.76 -7.58 2.82
C GLU A 102 -25.19 -6.36 1.98
N LYS A 103 -26.04 -6.60 1.01
CA LYS A 103 -26.50 -5.56 0.06
C LYS A 103 -27.26 -4.42 0.73
N GLU A 104 -28.05 -4.73 1.75
CA GLU A 104 -28.86 -3.74 2.48
C GLU A 104 -28.00 -2.76 3.28
N TRP A 105 -26.83 -3.21 3.77
CA TRP A 105 -25.88 -2.40 4.53
C TRP A 105 -24.68 -1.94 3.70
N GLU A 106 -24.73 -2.16 2.37
CA GLU A 106 -23.66 -1.80 1.44
C GLU A 106 -22.28 -2.30 1.93
N THR A 107 -22.27 -3.51 2.52
CA THR A 107 -21.10 -4.04 3.22
C THR A 107 -20.56 -5.26 2.50
N GLN A 108 -19.25 -5.23 2.25
CA GLN A 108 -18.48 -6.36 1.79
C GLN A 108 -17.26 -6.55 2.70
N PHE A 109 -17.24 -7.63 3.45
CA PHE A 109 -16.14 -7.96 4.35
C PHE A 109 -15.69 -9.40 4.17
N SER A 110 -14.38 -9.61 3.99
CA SER A 110 -13.81 -10.95 4.00
C SER A 110 -12.43 -10.94 4.67
N ALA A 111 -12.18 -11.98 5.44
CA ALA A 111 -10.92 -12.17 6.14
C ALA A 111 -10.61 -13.66 6.34
N ILE A 112 -9.33 -13.97 6.47
CA ILE A 112 -8.83 -15.31 6.74
C ILE A 112 -7.59 -15.24 7.63
N THR A 113 -7.37 -16.25 8.46
CA THR A 113 -6.17 -16.38 9.28
C THR A 113 -5.30 -17.52 8.77
N PHE A 114 -4.04 -17.19 8.51
CA PHE A 114 -2.97 -18.14 8.18
C PHE A 114 -2.13 -18.41 9.42
N ILE A 115 -1.83 -19.69 9.68
CA ILE A 115 -0.96 -20.13 10.76
C ILE A 115 0.32 -20.65 10.11
N LEU A 116 1.42 -19.92 10.33
CA LEU A 116 2.71 -20.17 9.71
C LEU A 116 3.44 -21.33 10.43
N ASP A 117 4.50 -21.87 9.82
CA ASP A 117 5.25 -23.01 10.37
C ASP A 117 6.09 -22.65 11.62
N ASP A 118 6.40 -21.36 11.82
CA ASP A 118 7.03 -20.84 13.04
C ASP A 118 6.03 -20.60 14.19
N GLY A 119 4.76 -20.89 13.96
CA GLY A 119 3.67 -20.71 14.91
C GLY A 119 3.08 -19.30 14.95
N THR A 120 3.61 -18.33 14.21
CA THR A 120 3.01 -16.99 14.12
C THR A 120 1.75 -17.01 13.26
N LEU A 121 0.87 -16.01 13.44
CA LEU A 121 -0.33 -15.86 12.63
C LEU A 121 -0.17 -14.71 11.63
N PHE A 122 -0.87 -14.83 10.50
CA PHE A 122 -1.11 -13.72 9.60
C PHE A 122 -2.62 -13.57 9.39
N LEU A 123 -3.19 -12.46 9.83
CA LEU A 123 -4.60 -12.11 9.64
C LEU A 123 -4.70 -11.27 8.37
N ALA A 124 -5.29 -11.83 7.32
CA ALA A 124 -5.42 -11.17 6.03
C ALA A 124 -6.84 -10.66 5.82
N PHE A 125 -6.96 -9.39 5.48
CA PHE A 125 -8.20 -8.76 5.02
C PHE A 125 -8.21 -8.64 3.51
N ARG A 126 -9.28 -9.14 2.90
CA ARG A 126 -9.51 -8.98 1.46
C ARG A 126 -9.88 -7.52 1.18
N GLY A 127 -9.32 -6.98 0.10
CA GLY A 127 -9.79 -5.73 -0.47
C GLY A 127 -11.13 -5.89 -1.17
N THR A 128 -11.49 -4.89 -1.96
CA THR A 128 -12.73 -4.90 -2.73
C THR A 128 -12.65 -5.97 -3.81
N ASP A 129 -13.72 -6.78 -3.91
CA ASP A 129 -13.92 -7.63 -5.06
C ASP A 129 -14.56 -6.84 -6.23
N GLU A 130 -14.91 -7.53 -7.33
CA GLU A 130 -15.54 -6.90 -8.49
C GLU A 130 -17.00 -6.49 -8.24
N THR A 131 -17.52 -6.69 -7.01
CA THR A 131 -18.89 -6.36 -6.72
C THR A 131 -19.08 -4.84 -6.59
N ILE A 132 -20.16 -4.36 -7.15
CA ILE A 132 -20.59 -2.97 -7.08
C ILE A 132 -20.81 -2.52 -5.62
N VAL A 133 -21.22 -3.43 -4.75
CA VAL A 133 -21.37 -3.18 -3.30
C VAL A 133 -20.02 -2.86 -2.64
N GLY A 134 -18.98 -3.60 -3.01
CA GLY A 134 -17.62 -3.34 -2.52
C GLY A 134 -17.10 -1.97 -2.94
N TRP A 135 -17.33 -1.57 -4.19
CA TRP A 135 -16.96 -0.24 -4.69
C TRP A 135 -17.68 0.89 -3.96
N LYS A 136 -18.97 0.74 -3.67
CA LYS A 136 -19.73 1.73 -2.91
C LYS A 136 -19.18 1.88 -1.50
N GLU A 137 -18.83 0.79 -0.83
CA GLU A 137 -18.19 0.84 0.48
C GLU A 137 -16.82 1.51 0.45
N ASP A 138 -16.01 1.30 -0.61
CA ASP A 138 -14.73 1.97 -0.78
C ASP A 138 -14.86 3.50 -0.89
N PHE A 139 -15.82 3.96 -1.67
CA PHE A 139 -16.14 5.38 -1.73
C PHE A 139 -16.66 5.89 -0.38
N ASN A 140 -17.52 5.12 0.29
CA ASN A 140 -18.02 5.49 1.60
C ASN A 140 -16.89 5.60 2.65
N MET A 141 -15.83 4.79 2.57
CA MET A 141 -14.66 4.92 3.45
C MET A 141 -13.95 6.28 3.34
N ALA A 142 -14.04 6.94 2.20
CA ALA A 142 -13.51 8.28 2.03
C ALA A 142 -14.31 9.35 2.82
N PHE A 143 -15.55 9.05 3.23
CA PHE A 143 -16.47 10.05 3.77
C PHE A 143 -17.12 9.65 5.10
N LEU A 144 -17.41 8.36 5.27
CA LEU A 144 -17.97 7.80 6.50
C LEU A 144 -16.88 7.15 7.34
N ASN A 145 -16.98 7.30 8.63
CA ASN A 145 -16.09 6.63 9.56
C ASN A 145 -16.79 6.42 10.91
N PRO A 146 -16.91 5.16 11.37
CA PRO A 146 -16.49 3.95 10.66
C PRO A 146 -17.48 3.52 9.57
N VAL A 147 -16.97 2.82 8.52
CA VAL A 147 -17.80 1.99 7.65
C VAL A 147 -18.00 0.60 8.30
N PRO A 148 -19.07 -0.14 7.94
CA PRO A 148 -19.32 -1.46 8.53
C PRO A 148 -18.15 -2.44 8.42
N GLY A 149 -17.44 -2.47 7.29
CA GLY A 149 -16.26 -3.32 7.10
C GLY A 149 -15.15 -3.05 8.11
N GLN A 150 -14.94 -1.77 8.50
CA GLN A 150 -13.98 -1.42 9.55
C GLN A 150 -14.41 -2.00 10.92
N GLU A 151 -15.68 -1.93 11.27
CA GLU A 151 -16.17 -2.54 12.52
C GLU A 151 -16.06 -4.06 12.51
N TYR A 152 -16.37 -4.71 11.38
CA TYR A 152 -16.19 -6.14 11.21
C TYR A 152 -14.72 -6.54 11.35
N SER A 153 -13.79 -5.74 10.85
CA SER A 153 -12.36 -6.01 10.99
C SER A 153 -11.91 -6.03 12.45
N VAL A 154 -12.39 -5.11 13.28
CA VAL A 154 -12.11 -5.09 14.73
C VAL A 154 -12.71 -6.31 15.43
N LYS A 155 -13.95 -6.65 15.11
CA LYS A 155 -14.64 -7.84 15.67
C LYS A 155 -13.88 -9.10 15.30
N TYR A 156 -13.44 -9.22 14.05
CA TYR A 156 -12.64 -10.35 13.56
C TYR A 156 -11.32 -10.51 14.34
N VAL A 157 -10.54 -9.45 14.47
CA VAL A 157 -9.26 -9.49 15.20
C VAL A 157 -9.50 -9.93 16.66
N ASN A 158 -10.45 -9.33 17.34
CA ASN A 158 -10.75 -9.66 18.74
C ASN A 158 -11.24 -11.11 18.89
N MET A 159 -12.04 -11.63 17.96
CA MET A 159 -12.56 -12.99 17.98
C MET A 159 -11.43 -14.01 17.73
N VAL A 160 -10.66 -13.86 16.65
CA VAL A 160 -9.54 -14.75 16.34
C VAL A 160 -8.55 -14.79 17.49
N THR A 161 -8.16 -13.63 18.02
CA THR A 161 -7.15 -13.54 19.08
C THR A 161 -7.67 -13.96 20.46
N GLY A 162 -8.99 -14.13 20.61
CA GLY A 162 -9.60 -14.79 21.75
C GLY A 162 -9.38 -16.31 21.77
N TRP A 163 -9.20 -16.92 20.61
CA TRP A 163 -8.95 -18.36 20.47
C TRP A 163 -7.48 -18.70 20.24
N LEU A 164 -6.81 -17.87 19.40
CA LEU A 164 -5.42 -18.04 19.03
C LEU A 164 -4.55 -17.00 19.74
N HIS A 165 -3.63 -17.44 20.60
CA HIS A 165 -2.88 -16.55 21.49
C HIS A 165 -1.47 -16.22 21.01
N GLN A 166 -1.07 -16.69 19.84
CA GLN A 166 0.24 -16.46 19.24
C GLN A 166 0.46 -14.99 18.87
N PRO A 167 1.72 -14.54 18.72
CA PRO A 167 2.05 -13.30 18.03
C PRO A 167 1.50 -13.33 16.59
N PHE A 168 1.14 -12.17 16.07
CA PHE A 168 0.53 -12.13 14.74
C PHE A 168 0.91 -10.89 13.93
N TYR A 169 0.91 -11.09 12.64
CA TYR A 169 0.91 -10.07 11.61
C TYR A 169 -0.53 -9.81 11.15
N ILE A 170 -0.78 -8.63 10.65
CA ILE A 170 -2.07 -8.28 10.08
C ILE A 170 -1.84 -7.50 8.79
N GLY A 171 -2.62 -7.73 7.75
CA GLY A 171 -2.41 -7.02 6.50
C GLY A 171 -3.56 -7.15 5.51
N GLY A 172 -3.47 -6.35 4.45
CA GLY A 172 -4.37 -6.39 3.33
C GLY A 172 -3.90 -5.49 2.20
N HIS A 173 -4.45 -5.71 1.02
CA HIS A 173 -4.24 -4.88 -0.15
C HIS A 173 -5.48 -4.01 -0.38
N SER A 174 -5.31 -2.78 -0.87
CA SER A 174 -6.41 -1.86 -1.15
C SER A 174 -7.26 -1.58 0.12
N LYS A 175 -8.58 -1.70 0.07
CA LYS A 175 -9.47 -1.64 1.24
C LYS A 175 -8.97 -2.51 2.40
N GLY A 176 -8.49 -3.73 2.11
CA GLY A 176 -7.94 -4.63 3.12
C GLY A 176 -6.79 -4.01 3.92
N GLY A 177 -5.95 -3.19 3.29
CA GLY A 177 -4.87 -2.44 3.96
C GLY A 177 -5.41 -1.41 4.96
N ASN A 178 -6.47 -0.69 4.61
CA ASN A 178 -7.16 0.22 5.53
C ASN A 178 -7.79 -0.55 6.70
N LEU A 179 -8.49 -1.67 6.43
CA LEU A 179 -9.09 -2.52 7.45
C LEU A 179 -8.04 -3.06 8.44
N ALA A 180 -6.86 -3.44 7.95
CA ALA A 180 -5.74 -3.90 8.79
C ALA A 180 -5.29 -2.82 9.77
N VAL A 181 -5.05 -1.60 9.29
CA VAL A 181 -4.65 -0.47 10.14
C VAL A 181 -5.77 -0.10 11.10
N TYR A 182 -7.02 0.01 10.64
CA TYR A 182 -8.16 0.37 11.47
C TYR A 182 -8.37 -0.63 12.62
N SER A 183 -8.37 -1.92 12.31
CA SER A 183 -8.53 -2.97 13.33
C SER A 183 -7.40 -2.97 14.36
N ALA A 184 -6.17 -2.69 13.94
CA ALA A 184 -5.03 -2.57 14.84
C ALA A 184 -5.15 -1.36 15.78
N MET A 185 -5.67 -0.22 15.29
CA MET A 185 -5.97 0.94 16.12
C MET A 185 -7.03 0.66 17.19
N LYS A 186 -8.08 -0.08 16.81
CA LYS A 186 -9.32 -0.23 17.62
C LYS A 186 -9.38 -1.54 18.40
N CYS A 187 -8.54 -2.54 18.14
CA CYS A 187 -8.52 -3.77 18.91
C CYS A 187 -8.11 -3.54 20.37
N ALA A 188 -8.45 -4.49 21.25
CA ALA A 188 -8.15 -4.40 22.66
C ALA A 188 -6.64 -4.18 22.91
N PRO A 189 -6.23 -3.37 23.91
CA PRO A 189 -4.82 -3.03 24.13
C PRO A 189 -3.90 -4.24 24.34
N PHE A 190 -4.39 -5.31 24.99
CA PHE A 190 -3.63 -6.53 25.20
C PHE A 190 -3.44 -7.34 23.89
N VAL A 191 -4.40 -7.24 22.95
CA VAL A 191 -4.31 -7.81 21.60
C VAL A 191 -3.30 -7.05 20.79
N ARG A 192 -3.34 -5.71 20.81
CA ARG A 192 -2.42 -4.81 20.10
C ARG A 192 -0.95 -5.09 20.42
N LYS A 193 -0.64 -5.44 21.66
CA LYS A 193 0.74 -5.80 22.09
C LYS A 193 1.30 -7.01 21.35
N ARG A 194 0.44 -7.91 20.86
CA ARG A 194 0.84 -9.13 20.14
C ARG A 194 1.07 -8.89 18.64
N ILE A 195 0.65 -7.75 18.11
CA ILE A 195 0.87 -7.39 16.70
C ILE A 195 2.38 -7.17 16.48
N GLN A 196 2.94 -7.89 15.50
CA GLN A 196 4.33 -7.75 15.08
C GLN A 196 4.49 -6.63 14.05
N LYS A 197 3.74 -6.69 12.94
CA LYS A 197 3.66 -5.67 11.91
C LYS A 197 2.25 -5.59 11.32
N ILE A 198 1.95 -4.44 10.73
CA ILE A 198 0.68 -4.12 10.09
C ILE A 198 0.98 -3.72 8.64
N TYR A 199 0.57 -4.54 7.69
CA TYR A 199 0.85 -4.31 6.28
C TYR A 199 -0.34 -3.63 5.59
N SER A 200 -0.13 -2.40 5.12
CA SER A 200 -1.05 -1.67 4.26
C SER A 200 -0.47 -1.58 2.85
N LEU A 201 -0.93 -2.45 1.96
CA LEU A 201 -0.44 -2.55 0.60
C LEU A 201 -1.37 -1.76 -0.33
N ASP A 202 -0.95 -0.57 -0.70
CA ASP A 202 -1.72 0.42 -1.46
C ASP A 202 -3.13 0.68 -0.91
N GLY A 203 -3.25 0.60 0.44
CA GLY A 203 -4.50 0.88 1.14
C GLY A 203 -4.68 2.38 1.40
N PRO A 204 -5.92 2.91 1.30
CA PRO A 204 -6.19 4.32 1.60
C PRO A 204 -5.90 4.63 3.09
N GLY A 205 -5.53 5.89 3.35
CA GLY A 205 -5.31 6.42 4.68
C GLY A 205 -6.61 6.72 5.44
N PHE A 206 -6.52 7.64 6.38
CA PHE A 206 -7.63 8.03 7.26
C PHE A 206 -7.70 9.55 7.37
N ARG A 207 -8.90 10.04 7.63
CA ARG A 207 -9.08 11.46 8.00
C ARG A 207 -8.32 11.77 9.29
N PRO A 208 -7.79 13.00 9.46
CA PRO A 208 -7.00 13.37 10.65
C PRO A 208 -7.73 13.14 11.99
N GLU A 209 -9.06 13.32 11.99
CA GLU A 209 -9.90 13.10 13.16
C GLU A 209 -9.84 11.64 13.60
N VAL A 210 -9.93 10.71 12.66
CA VAL A 210 -9.88 9.26 12.90
C VAL A 210 -8.54 8.85 13.50
N LEU A 211 -7.44 9.35 12.98
CA LEU A 211 -6.09 9.04 13.48
C LEU A 211 -5.93 9.47 14.95
N LYS A 212 -6.48 10.64 15.31
CA LYS A 212 -6.46 11.16 16.70
C LYS A 212 -7.33 10.33 17.63
N GLU A 213 -8.58 10.07 17.24
CA GLU A 213 -9.57 9.37 18.07
C GLU A 213 -9.25 7.88 18.24
N CYS A 214 -8.62 7.26 17.25
CA CYS A 214 -8.35 5.83 17.22
C CYS A 214 -6.95 5.44 17.69
N HIS A 215 -6.20 6.35 18.29
CA HIS A 215 -4.86 6.08 18.86
C HIS A 215 -3.84 5.52 17.85
N TYR A 216 -3.75 6.10 16.66
CA TYR A 216 -2.79 5.70 15.62
C TYR A 216 -1.35 5.63 16.15
N ASN A 217 -0.94 6.60 16.97
CA ASN A 217 0.40 6.64 17.57
C ASN A 217 0.81 5.38 18.35
N ALA A 218 -0.19 4.57 18.78
CA ALA A 218 0.09 3.32 19.50
C ALA A 218 0.49 2.16 18.59
N ILE A 219 0.41 2.33 17.25
CA ILE A 219 0.72 1.31 16.25
C ILE A 219 1.64 1.81 15.13
N GLU A 220 1.92 3.09 15.09
CA GLU A 220 2.65 3.75 14.00
C GLU A 220 3.97 3.07 13.67
N ASP A 221 4.74 2.71 14.68
CA ASP A 221 6.01 2.01 14.58
C ASP A 221 5.92 0.59 13.98
N LYS A 222 4.71 0.02 13.93
CA LYS A 222 4.43 -1.31 13.38
C LYS A 222 3.85 -1.27 11.97
N VAL A 223 3.43 -0.11 11.49
CA VAL A 223 2.81 0.03 10.16
C VAL A 223 3.88 -0.02 9.08
N VAL A 224 3.70 -0.93 8.14
CA VAL A 224 4.46 -1.02 6.89
C VAL A 224 3.53 -0.67 5.76
N LYS A 225 3.64 0.56 5.26
CA LYS A 225 2.86 1.04 4.13
C LYS A 225 3.69 1.01 2.86
N LEU A 226 3.21 0.28 1.85
CA LEU A 226 3.83 0.17 0.55
C LEU A 226 2.90 0.73 -0.51
N LEU A 227 3.43 1.60 -1.37
CA LEU A 227 2.70 2.29 -2.42
C LEU A 227 3.44 2.13 -3.75
N PRO A 228 2.78 1.86 -4.89
CA PRO A 228 3.43 2.02 -6.18
C PRO A 228 3.66 3.51 -6.49
N HIS A 229 4.63 3.82 -7.34
CA HIS A 229 5.06 5.22 -7.56
C HIS A 229 4.04 6.13 -8.27
N SER A 230 2.95 5.58 -8.80
CA SER A 230 1.78 6.34 -9.29
C SER A 230 0.51 6.00 -8.49
N SER A 231 0.66 5.67 -7.20
CA SER A 231 -0.49 5.35 -6.35
C SER A 231 -1.49 6.50 -6.33
N MET A 232 -2.75 6.17 -6.57
CA MET A 232 -3.90 7.05 -6.32
C MET A 232 -4.68 6.58 -5.10
N ILE A 233 -4.96 5.30 -5.01
CA ILE A 233 -5.78 4.71 -3.94
C ILE A 233 -5.08 4.84 -2.59
N GLY A 234 -3.81 4.41 -2.50
CA GLY A 234 -3.05 4.45 -1.26
C GLY A 234 -2.73 5.86 -0.77
N MET A 235 -2.87 6.87 -1.65
CA MET A 235 -2.64 8.28 -1.31
C MET A 235 -3.93 9.03 -0.89
N ILE A 236 -5.10 8.39 -0.95
CA ILE A 236 -6.32 8.98 -0.40
C ILE A 236 -6.15 9.12 1.12
N PHE A 237 -6.31 10.35 1.63
CA PHE A 237 -6.08 10.73 3.04
C PHE A 237 -4.71 10.36 3.62
N GLU A 238 -3.73 10.09 2.74
CA GLU A 238 -2.36 9.92 3.18
C GLU A 238 -1.72 11.29 3.39
N ARG A 239 -1.21 11.57 4.59
CA ARG A 239 -0.54 12.85 4.88
C ARG A 239 0.84 12.64 5.48
N ASP A 240 0.98 12.10 6.65
CA ASP A 240 2.24 12.13 7.40
C ASP A 240 2.73 10.73 7.78
N ILE A 241 2.21 9.67 7.15
CA ILE A 241 2.62 8.30 7.44
C ILE A 241 3.86 7.96 6.62
N HIS A 242 4.85 7.37 7.27
CA HIS A 242 6.01 6.84 6.59
C HIS A 242 5.61 5.69 5.66
N TYR A 243 5.74 5.90 4.36
CA TYR A 243 5.53 4.89 3.34
C TYR A 243 6.80 4.62 2.54
N ARG A 244 6.90 3.45 1.95
CA ARG A 244 7.92 3.10 0.97
C ARG A 244 7.27 2.98 -0.39
N VAL A 245 7.97 3.44 -1.42
CA VAL A 245 7.47 3.43 -2.79
C VAL A 245 8.13 2.31 -3.57
N VAL A 246 7.31 1.44 -4.16
CA VAL A 246 7.75 0.26 -4.89
C VAL A 246 7.59 0.45 -6.40
N GLU A 247 8.51 -0.13 -7.14
CA GLU A 247 8.46 -0.15 -8.60
C GLU A 247 7.38 -1.12 -9.09
N SER A 248 6.66 -0.71 -10.14
CA SER A 248 5.69 -1.53 -10.84
C SER A 248 5.99 -1.55 -12.33
N LYS A 249 5.75 -2.69 -13.00
CA LYS A 249 5.82 -2.79 -14.47
C LYS A 249 4.61 -2.17 -15.19
N ASN A 250 3.54 -1.88 -14.46
CA ASN A 250 2.36 -1.19 -14.97
C ASN A 250 2.52 0.34 -14.83
N HIS A 251 1.58 1.10 -15.41
CA HIS A 251 1.58 2.56 -15.38
C HIS A 251 0.22 3.09 -14.87
N GLY A 252 0.25 4.28 -14.24
CA GLY A 252 -0.94 4.96 -13.75
C GLY A 252 -1.75 4.10 -12.77
N LEU A 253 -3.07 4.10 -12.90
CA LEU A 253 -3.97 3.32 -12.05
C LEU A 253 -3.74 1.80 -12.09
N LEU A 254 -3.22 1.28 -13.20
CA LEU A 254 -2.90 -0.15 -13.32
C LEU A 254 -1.78 -0.60 -12.37
N GLN A 255 -1.05 0.32 -11.75
CA GLN A 255 -0.07 -0.01 -10.71
C GLN A 255 -0.71 -0.48 -9.39
N HIS A 256 -2.01 -0.26 -9.22
CA HIS A 256 -2.78 -0.81 -8.11
C HIS A 256 -2.85 -2.35 -8.14
N ASP A 257 -2.60 -2.97 -9.31
CA ASP A 257 -2.44 -4.41 -9.43
C ASP A 257 -1.14 -4.88 -8.76
N PRO A 258 -1.20 -5.60 -7.62
CA PRO A 258 -0.02 -5.98 -6.85
C PRO A 258 0.82 -7.08 -7.54
N PHE A 259 0.27 -7.81 -8.52
CA PHE A 259 1.04 -8.73 -9.36
C PHE A 259 1.99 -8.01 -10.32
N SER A 260 1.84 -6.70 -10.47
CA SER A 260 2.74 -5.86 -11.26
C SER A 260 3.95 -5.34 -10.49
N TRP A 261 3.98 -5.45 -9.15
CA TRP A 261 5.05 -4.90 -8.31
C TRP A 261 6.33 -5.69 -8.44
N LEU A 262 7.45 -4.99 -8.64
CA LEU A 262 8.73 -5.62 -8.91
C LEU A 262 9.44 -6.04 -7.62
N VAL A 263 9.93 -7.27 -7.65
CA VAL A 263 10.67 -7.90 -6.58
C VAL A 263 12.08 -8.21 -7.06
N LYS A 264 13.07 -7.84 -6.26
CA LYS A 264 14.46 -8.21 -6.45
C LYS A 264 14.93 -8.94 -5.20
N ASP A 265 15.43 -10.14 -5.40
CA ASP A 265 15.75 -11.05 -4.32
C ASP A 265 14.53 -11.28 -3.41
N ASP A 266 14.57 -10.90 -2.15
CA ASP A 266 13.52 -11.11 -1.16
C ASP A 266 12.81 -9.81 -0.70
N HIS A 267 12.95 -8.74 -1.47
CA HIS A 267 12.36 -7.43 -1.19
C HIS A 267 11.82 -6.76 -2.45
N PHE A 268 10.91 -5.82 -2.28
CA PHE A 268 10.42 -4.98 -3.38
C PHE A 268 11.54 -4.04 -3.86
N VAL A 269 11.49 -3.69 -5.15
CA VAL A 269 12.38 -2.67 -5.69
C VAL A 269 11.88 -1.30 -5.25
N ASP A 270 12.63 -0.65 -4.36
CA ASP A 270 12.30 0.70 -3.89
C ASP A 270 12.72 1.75 -4.92
N VAL A 271 11.86 2.72 -5.20
CA VAL A 271 12.08 3.80 -6.20
C VAL A 271 12.18 5.20 -5.61
N GLY A 272 12.27 5.28 -4.31
CA GLY A 272 12.46 6.54 -3.59
C GLY A 272 11.16 7.23 -3.23
N ASP A 273 10.44 7.85 -4.17
CA ASP A 273 9.25 8.63 -3.86
C ASP A 273 8.20 8.58 -4.98
N ILE A 274 6.97 8.99 -4.63
CA ILE A 274 5.85 9.19 -5.58
C ILE A 274 6.23 10.27 -6.59
N TYR A 275 5.81 10.13 -7.85
CA TYR A 275 6.01 11.17 -8.85
C TYR A 275 5.40 12.51 -8.41
N GLU A 276 6.12 13.62 -8.61
CA GLU A 276 5.68 14.95 -8.21
C GLU A 276 4.32 15.34 -8.80
N SER A 277 4.11 15.02 -10.08
CA SER A 277 2.81 15.21 -10.73
C SER A 277 1.68 14.44 -10.06
N GLN A 278 1.98 13.25 -9.51
CA GLN A 278 1.01 12.45 -8.80
C GLN A 278 0.71 13.00 -7.42
N LYS A 279 1.72 13.53 -6.70
CA LYS A 279 1.52 14.20 -5.42
C LYS A 279 0.55 15.38 -5.55
N ILE A 280 0.78 16.24 -6.54
CA ILE A 280 -0.10 17.39 -6.84
C ILE A 280 -1.54 16.93 -7.08
N MET A 281 -1.72 15.88 -7.88
CA MET A 281 -3.05 15.33 -8.16
C MET A 281 -3.70 14.75 -6.90
N ASN A 282 -2.94 14.01 -6.09
CA ASN A 282 -3.42 13.41 -4.84
C ASN A 282 -3.78 14.49 -3.81
N GLU A 283 -3.00 15.56 -3.70
CA GLU A 283 -3.34 16.71 -2.85
C GLU A 283 -4.63 17.39 -3.30
N ALA A 284 -4.79 17.64 -4.61
CA ALA A 284 -6.00 18.21 -5.17
C ALA A 284 -7.23 17.33 -4.90
N LEU A 285 -7.09 16.01 -5.08
CA LEU A 285 -8.15 15.05 -4.82
C LEU A 285 -8.55 15.04 -3.34
N ASN A 286 -7.56 14.98 -2.44
CA ASN A 286 -7.81 14.99 -1.00
C ASN A 286 -8.47 16.30 -0.53
N GLU A 287 -8.00 17.45 -1.01
CA GLU A 287 -8.59 18.75 -0.70
C GLU A 287 -10.03 18.82 -1.21
N TRP A 288 -10.28 18.35 -2.43
CA TRP A 288 -11.61 18.30 -3.00
C TRP A 288 -12.55 17.40 -2.18
N ILE A 289 -12.14 16.17 -1.86
CA ILE A 289 -12.93 15.27 -1.03
C ILE A 289 -13.29 15.92 0.31
N LEU A 290 -12.33 16.59 0.97
CA LEU A 290 -12.56 17.27 2.24
C LEU A 290 -13.43 18.52 2.13
N SER A 291 -13.57 19.11 0.95
CA SER A 291 -14.44 20.27 0.70
C SER A 291 -15.93 19.92 0.55
N LEU A 292 -16.25 18.64 0.31
CA LEU A 292 -17.63 18.18 0.11
C LEU A 292 -18.32 17.97 1.46
N ASN A 293 -19.59 18.36 1.55
CA ASN A 293 -20.45 17.97 2.66
C ASN A 293 -21.03 16.56 2.47
N GLU A 294 -21.68 16.02 3.51
CA GLU A 294 -22.18 14.64 3.50
C GLU A 294 -23.22 14.38 2.39
N GLU A 295 -24.10 15.33 2.12
CA GLU A 295 -25.12 15.21 1.07
C GLU A 295 -24.50 15.19 -0.33
N GLN A 296 -23.55 16.10 -0.58
CA GLN A 296 -22.79 16.14 -1.84
C GLN A 296 -22.03 14.86 -2.11
N VAL A 297 -21.42 14.33 -1.07
CA VAL A 297 -20.70 13.07 -1.14
C VAL A 297 -21.63 11.91 -1.48
N ARG A 298 -22.71 11.78 -0.72
CA ARG A 298 -23.71 10.70 -0.93
C ARG A 298 -24.22 10.75 -2.36
N THR A 299 -24.64 11.93 -2.83
CA THR A 299 -25.14 12.11 -4.19
C THR A 299 -24.09 11.80 -5.24
N PHE A 300 -22.84 12.23 -5.01
CA PHE A 300 -21.73 11.92 -5.93
C PHE A 300 -21.47 10.41 -6.01
N VAL A 301 -21.39 9.73 -4.87
CA VAL A 301 -21.17 8.28 -4.79
C VAL A 301 -22.31 7.51 -5.43
N ASP A 302 -23.57 7.85 -5.13
CA ASP A 302 -24.74 7.18 -5.68
C ASP A 302 -24.83 7.36 -7.20
N THR A 303 -24.51 8.56 -7.69
CA THR A 303 -24.53 8.82 -9.14
C THR A 303 -23.34 8.13 -9.85
N LEU A 304 -22.15 8.18 -9.27
CA LEU A 304 -20.99 7.47 -9.82
C LEU A 304 -21.26 5.97 -9.89
N TYR A 305 -21.89 5.42 -8.85
CA TYR A 305 -22.37 4.05 -8.82
C TYR A 305 -23.34 3.74 -9.97
N GLN A 306 -24.36 4.59 -10.19
CA GLN A 306 -25.32 4.42 -11.30
C GLN A 306 -24.62 4.45 -12.66
N VAL A 307 -23.67 5.37 -12.84
CA VAL A 307 -22.89 5.52 -14.07
C VAL A 307 -22.05 4.28 -14.36
N ILE A 308 -21.32 3.77 -13.35
CA ILE A 308 -20.49 2.58 -13.51
C ILE A 308 -21.38 1.36 -13.82
N SER A 309 -22.49 1.20 -13.09
CA SER A 309 -23.46 0.11 -13.32
C SER A 309 -24.07 0.16 -14.71
N ALA A 310 -24.38 1.35 -15.23
CA ALA A 310 -24.96 1.53 -16.57
C ALA A 310 -23.92 1.35 -17.69
N SER A 311 -22.64 1.56 -17.42
CA SER A 311 -21.56 1.48 -18.43
C SER A 311 -21.20 0.06 -18.84
N GLN A 312 -21.74 -0.97 -18.17
CA GLN A 312 -21.32 -2.38 -18.32
C GLN A 312 -19.80 -2.58 -18.14
N ALA A 313 -19.12 -1.65 -17.45
CA ALA A 313 -17.75 -1.83 -17.05
C ALA A 313 -17.72 -2.74 -15.81
N ASP A 314 -16.93 -3.79 -15.88
CA ASP A 314 -16.84 -4.76 -14.79
C ASP A 314 -16.12 -4.16 -13.57
N ASP A 315 -15.31 -3.11 -13.77
CA ASP A 315 -14.60 -2.42 -12.69
C ASP A 315 -14.21 -0.96 -13.04
N LEU A 316 -13.80 -0.18 -12.02
CA LEU A 316 -13.36 1.21 -12.17
C LEU A 316 -12.07 1.34 -13.02
N ILE A 317 -11.22 0.34 -13.05
CA ILE A 317 -9.98 0.37 -13.85
C ILE A 317 -10.32 0.25 -15.32
N THR A 318 -11.23 -0.66 -15.68
CA THR A 318 -11.77 -0.78 -17.04
C THR A 318 -12.51 0.49 -17.44
N PHE A 319 -13.29 1.06 -16.49
CA PHE A 319 -13.98 2.34 -16.69
C PHE A 319 -13.00 3.48 -17.00
N THR A 320 -11.88 3.57 -16.30
CA THR A 320 -10.87 4.63 -16.53
C THR A 320 -9.97 4.38 -17.73
N ALA A 321 -9.74 3.11 -18.09
CA ALA A 321 -8.91 2.74 -19.24
C ALA A 321 -9.56 3.14 -20.59
N ASP A 322 -10.90 3.10 -20.70
CA ASP A 322 -11.64 3.60 -21.86
C ASP A 322 -12.43 4.88 -21.52
N TRP A 323 -11.68 5.90 -21.14
CA TRP A 323 -12.23 7.16 -20.65
C TRP A 323 -13.23 7.84 -21.60
N LYS A 324 -13.07 7.69 -22.92
CA LYS A 324 -14.01 8.28 -23.89
C LYS A 324 -15.38 7.61 -23.85
N LYS A 325 -15.40 6.26 -23.75
CA LYS A 325 -16.61 5.48 -23.59
C LYS A 325 -17.27 5.78 -22.26
N SER A 326 -16.46 5.86 -21.22
CA SER A 326 -16.88 6.15 -19.85
C SER A 326 -17.43 7.57 -19.70
N MET A 327 -16.82 8.58 -20.33
CA MET A 327 -17.35 9.95 -20.36
C MET A 327 -18.71 10.03 -21.06
N ASN A 328 -18.92 9.28 -22.12
CA ASN A 328 -20.24 9.21 -22.75
C ASN A 328 -21.28 8.58 -21.82
N ALA A 329 -20.91 7.54 -21.05
CA ALA A 329 -21.78 6.95 -20.03
C ALA A 329 -22.10 7.95 -18.91
N VAL A 330 -21.10 8.70 -18.42
CA VAL A 330 -21.30 9.78 -17.45
C VAL A 330 -22.27 10.84 -17.99
N VAL A 331 -22.06 11.33 -19.21
CA VAL A 331 -22.94 12.34 -19.83
C VAL A 331 -24.36 11.80 -20.02
N THR A 332 -24.52 10.52 -20.32
CA THR A 332 -25.83 9.88 -20.46
C THR A 332 -26.51 9.76 -19.10
N ALA A 333 -25.82 9.28 -18.08
CA ALA A 333 -26.36 9.15 -16.73
C ALA A 333 -26.74 10.52 -16.12
N LEU A 334 -25.96 11.59 -16.41
CA LEU A 334 -26.31 12.95 -16.01
C LEU A 334 -27.61 13.49 -16.69
N LYS A 335 -28.08 12.84 -17.74
CA LYS A 335 -29.39 13.18 -18.36
C LYS A 335 -30.55 12.43 -17.73
N GLU A 336 -30.29 11.38 -17.00
CA GLU A 336 -31.30 10.54 -16.34
C GLU A 336 -31.60 10.97 -14.90
N VAL A 337 -30.73 11.81 -14.30
CA VAL A 337 -30.98 12.42 -12.99
C VAL A 337 -31.76 13.74 -13.14
N ASP A 338 -32.45 14.15 -12.07
CA ASP A 338 -33.15 15.43 -12.03
C ASP A 338 -32.18 16.61 -12.19
N ASP A 339 -32.71 17.73 -12.64
CA ASP A 339 -31.91 18.93 -12.96
C ASP A 339 -31.11 19.46 -11.76
N GLN A 340 -31.65 19.38 -10.55
CA GLN A 340 -30.97 19.82 -9.32
C GLN A 340 -29.76 18.94 -8.98
N THR A 341 -29.94 17.65 -9.07
CA THR A 341 -28.84 16.66 -8.88
C THR A 341 -27.77 16.82 -9.97
N ALA A 342 -28.19 17.00 -11.23
CA ALA A 342 -27.25 17.22 -12.34
C ALA A 342 -26.44 18.51 -12.17
N GLU A 343 -27.04 19.59 -11.68
CA GLU A 343 -26.35 20.86 -11.42
C GLU A 343 -25.37 20.72 -10.26
N MET A 344 -25.77 20.05 -9.17
CA MET A 344 -24.89 19.76 -8.04
C MET A 344 -23.67 18.95 -8.47
N LEU A 345 -23.84 17.89 -9.25
CA LEU A 345 -22.74 17.06 -9.76
C LEU A 345 -21.80 17.85 -10.68
N ARG A 346 -22.35 18.68 -11.57
CA ARG A 346 -21.51 19.56 -12.39
C ARG A 346 -20.72 20.55 -11.53
N GLY A 347 -21.32 21.06 -10.45
CA GLY A 347 -20.64 21.91 -9.45
C GLY A 347 -19.49 21.17 -8.75
N ILE A 348 -19.73 19.94 -8.28
CA ILE A 348 -18.76 19.08 -7.63
C ILE A 348 -17.58 18.78 -8.59
N ILE A 349 -17.85 18.38 -9.81
CA ILE A 349 -16.81 18.10 -10.82
C ILE A 349 -16.03 19.37 -11.16
N ARG A 350 -16.70 20.51 -11.30
CA ARG A 350 -16.04 21.80 -11.57
C ARG A 350 -15.09 22.18 -10.44
N SER A 351 -15.49 22.01 -9.17
CA SER A 351 -14.64 22.32 -8.03
C SER A 351 -13.35 21.48 -8.00
N LEU A 352 -13.42 20.20 -8.38
CA LEU A 352 -12.22 19.37 -8.53
C LEU A 352 -11.24 19.94 -9.56
N PHE A 353 -11.75 20.33 -10.74
CA PHE A 353 -10.91 20.93 -11.79
C PHE A 353 -10.32 22.28 -11.37
N GLU A 354 -11.05 23.09 -10.63
CA GLU A 354 -10.58 24.38 -10.11
C GLU A 354 -9.45 24.17 -9.10
N ILE A 355 -9.60 23.26 -8.13
CA ILE A 355 -8.58 22.92 -7.14
C ILE A 355 -7.33 22.36 -7.84
N ALA A 356 -7.49 21.42 -8.77
CA ALA A 356 -6.38 20.85 -9.52
C ALA A 356 -5.60 21.91 -10.31
N ARG A 357 -6.31 22.88 -10.98
CA ARG A 357 -5.67 24.00 -11.68
C ARG A 357 -4.92 24.94 -10.72
N CYS A 358 -5.47 25.21 -9.54
CA CYS A 358 -4.81 26.03 -8.54
C CYS A 358 -3.51 25.37 -8.04
N LYS A 359 -3.55 24.09 -7.71
CA LYS A 359 -2.37 23.31 -7.26
C LYS A 359 -1.26 23.29 -8.31
N VAL A 360 -1.57 23.00 -9.56
CA VAL A 360 -0.58 23.04 -10.66
C VAL A 360 0.01 24.44 -10.83
N LYS A 361 -0.79 25.51 -10.69
CA LYS A 361 -0.30 26.89 -10.79
C LYS A 361 0.62 27.27 -9.62
N GLU A 362 0.29 26.88 -8.40
CA GLU A 362 1.10 27.08 -7.20
C GLU A 362 2.47 26.41 -7.34
N GLU A 363 2.51 25.16 -7.80
CA GLU A 363 3.74 24.41 -8.02
C GLU A 363 4.63 25.03 -9.11
N LEU A 364 4.04 25.49 -10.22
CA LEU A 364 4.77 26.22 -11.26
C LEU A 364 5.40 27.52 -10.73
N ILE A 365 4.73 28.20 -9.80
CA ILE A 365 5.25 29.42 -9.16
C ILE A 365 6.39 29.05 -8.19
N ALA A 366 6.24 28.01 -7.38
CA ALA A 366 7.25 27.52 -6.46
C ALA A 366 8.52 27.10 -7.20
N THR A 367 8.38 26.32 -8.27
CA THR A 367 9.50 25.89 -9.13
C THR A 367 10.23 27.08 -9.77
N LYS A 368 9.50 28.10 -10.23
CA LYS A 368 10.14 29.35 -10.78
C LYS A 368 10.90 30.11 -9.69
N LYS A 369 10.37 30.23 -8.48
CA LYS A 369 11.05 30.88 -7.34
C LYS A 369 12.35 30.15 -6.97
N THR A 370 12.31 28.82 -6.93
CA THR A 370 13.47 27.98 -6.62
C THR A 370 14.54 28.13 -7.69
N ARG A 371 14.19 28.11 -8.98
CA ARG A 371 15.13 28.35 -10.10
C ARG A 371 15.74 29.75 -10.05
N HIS A 372 14.98 30.75 -9.64
CA HIS A 372 15.50 32.12 -9.49
C HIS A 372 16.51 32.22 -8.33
N ARG A 373 16.22 31.56 -7.21
CA ARG A 373 17.11 31.50 -6.05
C ARG A 373 18.44 30.82 -6.38
N PHE A 374 18.41 29.69 -7.09
CA PHE A 374 19.63 29.01 -7.57
C PHE A 374 20.44 29.83 -8.59
N LYS A 375 19.80 30.59 -9.47
CA LYS A 375 20.50 31.49 -10.40
C LYS A 375 21.17 32.65 -9.67
N ASN A 376 20.57 33.19 -8.62
CA ASN A 376 21.13 34.29 -7.84
C ASN A 376 22.28 33.83 -6.95
N THR A 377 22.23 32.64 -6.34
CA THR A 377 23.35 32.05 -5.59
C THR A 377 24.54 31.73 -6.49
N LYS A 378 24.33 31.21 -7.72
CA LYS A 378 25.41 31.01 -8.69
C LYS A 378 26.01 32.33 -9.20
N ARG A 379 25.25 33.44 -9.27
CA ARG A 379 25.76 34.76 -9.63
C ARG A 379 26.53 35.40 -8.45
N ALA A 380 26.09 35.23 -7.21
CA ALA A 380 26.78 35.71 -6.01
C ALA A 380 28.13 34.96 -5.83
N GLY A 381 28.17 33.64 -5.99
CA GLY A 381 29.42 32.88 -5.90
C GLY A 381 30.43 33.17 -7.02
N LYS A 382 29.99 33.61 -8.21
CA LYS A 382 30.89 34.06 -9.26
C LYS A 382 31.40 35.50 -9.05
N ALA A 383 30.74 36.32 -8.26
CA ALA A 383 31.16 37.68 -7.94
C ALA A 383 32.20 37.71 -6.80
N GLU A 384 32.34 36.66 -6.04
CA GLU A 384 33.34 36.52 -4.96
C GLU A 384 34.69 35.91 -5.50
N GLU A 385 34.68 35.26 -6.64
CA GLU A 385 35.91 34.72 -7.27
C GLU A 385 36.69 35.70 -8.14
N VAL A 386 36.24 36.95 -8.30
CA VAL A 386 36.94 37.98 -9.11
C VAL A 386 37.20 39.21 -8.25
N ARG A 387 38.08 39.10 -7.27
CA ARG A 387 38.87 40.22 -6.75
C ARG A 387 40.34 39.85 -6.87
N PRO A 388 41.11 40.44 -7.80
CA PRO A 388 42.58 40.35 -7.79
C PRO A 388 43.08 41.20 -6.64
N ASP A 389 43.93 40.64 -5.80
CA ASP A 389 44.66 41.32 -4.72
C ASP A 389 45.69 42.26 -5.35
N PRO A 390 45.70 43.58 -5.10
CA PRO A 390 46.68 44.50 -5.58
C PRO A 390 47.75 44.75 -4.53
N ALA A 391 48.72 43.84 -4.38
CA ALA A 391 50.06 44.20 -3.85
C ALA A 391 50.99 42.99 -3.73
N ALA A 392 51.83 42.78 -4.74
CA ALA A 392 53.19 42.25 -4.55
C ALA A 392 54.05 42.60 -5.76
N SER A 393 54.89 43.57 -5.60
CA SER A 393 56.03 43.87 -6.49
C SER A 393 57.06 42.73 -6.42
N PRO A 394 57.87 42.57 -7.49
CA PRO A 394 58.84 41.50 -7.62
C PRO A 394 60.23 41.94 -7.11
N ASP A 395 60.89 41.10 -6.35
CA ASP A 395 62.35 41.08 -6.38
C ASP A 395 62.96 39.73 -5.98
N ALA A 396 63.77 39.27 -6.90
CA ALA A 396 65.11 38.69 -6.78
C ALA A 396 65.34 37.24 -6.27
N THR A 397 65.90 36.52 -7.22
CA THR A 397 67.11 35.65 -7.19
C THR A 397 67.03 34.24 -6.56
N VAL A 398 67.09 33.30 -7.47
CA VAL A 398 68.07 32.21 -7.64
C VAL A 398 68.64 31.56 -6.37
N THR A 399 68.40 30.29 -6.15
CA THR A 399 69.46 29.25 -6.13
C THR A 399 68.88 27.82 -6.12
N GLN A 400 69.59 26.99 -6.87
CA GLN A 400 69.46 25.54 -7.05
C GLN A 400 69.76 24.80 -5.72
N GLY A 401 69.16 23.65 -5.52
CA GLY A 401 69.59 22.70 -4.48
C GLY A 401 68.78 21.41 -4.50
N SER A 402 69.41 20.44 -5.05
CA SER A 402 69.08 19.04 -5.23
C SER A 402 68.75 18.25 -3.93
N ALA A 403 68.06 17.13 -4.16
CA ALA A 403 68.29 15.82 -3.60
C ALA A 403 67.40 15.28 -2.47
N ALA A 404 66.77 14.20 -2.84
CA ALA A 404 66.76 12.88 -2.20
C ALA A 404 65.81 12.56 -1.03
N ARG A 405 64.87 11.65 -1.38
CA ARG A 405 64.56 10.38 -0.68
C ARG A 405 64.61 10.35 0.84
N HIS A 406 63.51 9.94 1.51
CA HIS A 406 63.48 8.71 2.32
C HIS A 406 62.08 8.46 2.91
N ALA A 407 61.57 7.26 2.67
CA ALA A 407 60.57 6.64 3.49
C ALA A 407 61.26 5.92 4.69
N PRO A 408 60.56 5.69 5.77
CA PRO A 408 60.73 4.39 6.41
C PRO A 408 59.44 3.67 6.81
N LYS A 409 59.68 2.37 6.77
CA LYS A 409 58.79 1.25 7.14
C LYS A 409 58.55 1.09 8.65
N LEU A 410 57.39 0.50 8.97
CA LEU A 410 57.08 -0.64 9.88
C LEU A 410 57.82 -0.79 11.22
N ARG A 411 57.00 -1.02 12.27
CA ARG A 411 57.07 -2.07 13.31
C ARG A 411 55.86 -1.85 14.23
N GLY A 412 54.98 -2.76 14.54
CA GLY A 412 55.09 -4.15 14.96
C GLY A 412 55.32 -4.26 16.48
N ASN A 413 54.26 -4.52 17.24
CA ASN A 413 54.48 -5.35 18.45
C ASN A 413 53.19 -6.03 18.97
N HIS A 414 53.29 -7.32 19.04
CA HIS A 414 52.46 -8.25 19.79
C HIS A 414 52.44 -7.98 21.31
N ARG A 415 51.35 -8.23 22.01
CA ARG A 415 51.40 -9.00 23.26
C ARG A 415 50.05 -9.68 23.54
N GLN A 416 50.21 -10.96 23.79
CA GLN A 416 49.26 -11.95 24.27
C GLN A 416 48.83 -11.69 25.73
N GLY A 417 47.68 -12.23 26.11
CA GLY A 417 47.31 -12.45 27.52
C GLY A 417 45.94 -13.09 27.63
N ARG A 418 45.89 -14.39 27.80
CA ARG A 418 44.82 -15.26 28.34
C ARG A 418 45.03 -15.44 29.86
N PRO A 419 44.18 -16.18 30.61
CA PRO A 419 42.70 -16.27 30.75
C PRO A 419 42.25 -16.23 32.23
N GLY A 420 40.97 -16.38 32.53
CA GLY A 420 40.48 -16.67 33.89
C GLY A 420 38.97 -16.60 34.06
N ARG A 421 38.35 -17.71 34.06
CA ARG A 421 37.28 -18.34 34.83
C ARG A 421 36.65 -17.52 35.97
N SER A 422 35.37 -17.39 35.98
CA SER A 422 34.41 -18.11 36.84
C SER A 422 32.98 -17.85 36.33
#